data_badd29d2835bcc69688401ebe576a812
#
_entry.id   badd29d2835bcc69688401ebe576a812
#
_cell.length_a   1.000
_cell.length_b   1.000
_cell.length_c   1.000
_cell.angle_alpha   90.00
_cell.angle_beta   90.00
_cell.angle_gamma   90.00
#
_symmetry.space_group_name_H-M   'P 1'
#
loop_
_entity.id
_entity.type
_entity.pdbx_description
1 polymer ?
#
loop_
_entity_poly.entity_id
_entity_poly.type
_entity_poly.pdbx_seq_one_letter_code
_entity_poly.pdbx_strand_id
1 'polypeptide(L)'
;TQSRSSAASDVYKRQGQKKVPVMLHRALFGSLERFTGILLEHYAGHLPLWLSPSQVVVATITSETDDYAFEVKKQLKKNGLRAETDIRNEKIGYKIREHSNAKIPVILAVGKKEAEEKTVSVRRLGSQETKVVKLDELVNNLQQESLSPIN
;
A
#
# COMPACT_ATOMS: atom_id res chain seq x y z
N THR A 1 11.10 24.16 -33.80
CA THR A 1 9.69 24.45 -34.15
C THR A 1 8.83 24.17 -32.92
N GLN A 2 8.42 25.25 -32.22
CA GLN A 2 7.47 25.16 -31.12
C GLN A 2 6.11 24.78 -31.71
N SER A 3 5.59 23.56 -31.40
CA SER A 3 4.20 23.22 -31.68
C SER A 3 3.32 24.01 -30.70
N ARG A 4 2.61 25.01 -31.19
CA ARG A 4 1.55 25.67 -30.43
C ARG A 4 0.46 24.66 -30.17
N SER A 5 0.25 24.28 -28.93
CA SER A 5 -0.94 23.53 -28.55
C SER A 5 -2.19 24.37 -28.85
N SER A 6 -3.02 23.94 -29.77
CA SER A 6 -4.27 24.58 -30.14
C SER A 6 -5.37 24.52 -29.07
N ALA A 7 -5.05 23.97 -27.91
CA ALA A 7 -5.98 23.79 -26.78
C ALA A 7 -5.80 24.83 -25.67
N ALA A 8 -5.27 26.03 -25.98
CA ALA A 8 -5.29 27.13 -25.02
C ALA A 8 -6.72 27.65 -24.90
N SER A 9 -7.46 27.10 -23.94
CA SER A 9 -8.79 27.58 -23.60
C SER A 9 -8.71 29.00 -23.06
N ASP A 10 -9.46 29.91 -23.63
CA ASP A 10 -9.62 31.28 -23.12
C ASP A 10 -10.19 31.26 -21.71
N VAL A 11 -9.50 31.87 -20.76
CA VAL A 11 -10.02 32.04 -19.40
C VAL A 11 -10.71 33.38 -19.31
N TYR A 12 -12.00 33.38 -18.96
CA TYR A 12 -12.75 34.60 -18.71
C TYR A 12 -12.44 35.13 -17.31
N LYS A 13 -11.98 36.38 -17.21
CA LYS A 13 -11.95 37.10 -15.96
C LYS A 13 -13.36 37.50 -15.52
N ARG A 14 -13.57 37.74 -14.22
CA ARG A 14 -14.85 38.23 -13.64
C ARG A 14 -15.44 39.47 -14.38
N GLN A 15 -14.64 40.18 -15.15
CA GLN A 15 -15.03 41.38 -15.90
C GLN A 15 -15.33 41.11 -17.39
N GLY A 16 -15.49 39.86 -17.81
CA GLY A 16 -15.81 39.48 -19.18
C GLY A 16 -14.67 39.61 -20.20
N GLN A 17 -13.47 40.02 -19.79
CA GLN A 17 -12.32 40.12 -20.68
C GLN A 17 -11.67 38.77 -20.91
N LYS A 18 -11.46 38.39 -22.17
CA LYS A 18 -10.69 37.22 -22.58
C LYS A 18 -9.19 37.45 -22.35
N LYS A 19 -8.52 36.57 -21.61
CA LYS A 19 -7.07 36.53 -21.51
C LYS A 19 -6.56 35.16 -21.86
N VAL A 20 -5.52 35.09 -22.67
CA VAL A 20 -4.79 33.84 -22.91
C VAL A 20 -4.01 33.50 -21.63
N PRO A 21 -4.24 32.33 -21.00
CA PRO A 21 -3.49 31.94 -19.82
C PRO A 21 -2.04 31.63 -20.19
N VAL A 22 -1.11 31.95 -19.30
CA VAL A 22 0.26 31.47 -19.38
C VAL A 22 0.28 30.03 -18.93
N MET A 23 0.63 29.11 -19.82
CA MET A 23 0.75 27.69 -19.52
C MET A 23 2.20 27.37 -19.18
N LEU A 24 2.44 26.88 -17.97
CA LEU A 24 3.73 26.41 -17.52
C LEU A 24 3.77 24.89 -17.61
N HIS A 25 4.52 24.36 -18.57
CA HIS A 25 4.79 22.92 -18.66
C HIS A 25 6.03 22.59 -17.84
N ARG A 26 5.86 21.73 -16.83
CA ARG A 26 6.96 21.24 -16.02
C ARG A 26 6.94 19.72 -15.98
N ALA A 27 8.00 19.10 -16.45
CA ALA A 27 8.24 17.67 -16.31
C ALA A 27 9.26 17.45 -15.19
N LEU A 28 8.86 16.76 -14.11
CA LEU A 28 9.75 16.48 -12.97
C LEU A 28 10.51 15.15 -13.16
N PHE A 29 9.85 14.13 -13.69
CA PHE A 29 10.37 12.76 -13.80
C PHE A 29 10.48 12.27 -15.25
N GLY A 30 10.21 13.10 -16.23
CA GLY A 30 10.12 12.72 -17.63
C GLY A 30 8.88 11.86 -17.88
N SER A 31 9.05 10.53 -18.09
CA SER A 31 7.95 9.58 -18.20
C SER A 31 7.73 8.89 -16.86
N LEU A 32 6.45 8.82 -16.40
CA LEU A 32 6.07 8.13 -15.18
C LEU A 32 6.40 6.64 -15.26
N GLU A 33 6.23 6.03 -16.43
CA GLU A 33 6.52 4.62 -16.66
C GLU A 33 8.01 4.33 -16.48
N ARG A 34 8.87 5.17 -17.05
CA ARG A 34 10.32 5.05 -16.89
C ARG A 34 10.75 5.26 -15.45
N PHE A 35 10.18 6.27 -14.79
CA PHE A 35 10.46 6.52 -13.38
C PHE A 35 10.03 5.33 -12.50
N THR A 36 8.84 4.78 -12.73
CA THR A 36 8.36 3.60 -12.01
C THR A 36 9.27 2.38 -12.24
N GLY A 37 9.73 2.17 -13.48
CA GLY A 37 10.68 1.11 -13.80
C GLY A 37 12.00 1.24 -13.03
N ILE A 38 12.59 2.45 -13.02
CA ILE A 38 13.82 2.72 -12.27
C ILE A 38 13.62 2.52 -10.76
N LEU A 39 12.46 2.93 -10.24
CA LEU A 39 12.11 2.78 -8.83
C LEU A 39 12.02 1.31 -8.42
N LEU A 40 11.33 0.50 -9.23
CA LEU A 40 11.23 -0.94 -9.00
C LEU A 40 12.58 -1.65 -9.09
N GLU A 41 13.43 -1.25 -10.03
CA GLU A 41 14.79 -1.76 -10.17
C GLU A 41 15.66 -1.38 -8.97
N HIS A 42 15.61 -0.12 -8.55
CA HIS A 42 16.37 0.40 -7.40
C HIS A 42 16.06 -0.36 -6.11
N TYR A 43 14.79 -0.62 -5.85
CA TYR A 43 14.35 -1.37 -4.66
C TYR A 43 14.34 -2.89 -4.87
N ALA A 44 14.69 -3.41 -6.05
CA ALA A 44 14.53 -4.83 -6.41
C ALA A 44 13.13 -5.37 -6.09
N GLY A 45 12.11 -4.55 -6.25
CA GLY A 45 10.72 -4.83 -5.91
C GLY A 45 10.37 -4.78 -4.41
N HIS A 46 11.34 -4.58 -3.52
CA HIS A 46 11.11 -4.44 -2.06
C HIS A 46 10.81 -2.99 -1.69
N LEU A 47 9.68 -2.48 -2.16
CA LEU A 47 9.29 -1.10 -1.90
C LEU A 47 9.10 -0.85 -0.38
N PRO A 48 9.48 0.34 0.12
CA PRO A 48 9.16 0.73 1.48
C PRO A 48 7.65 0.78 1.71
N LEU A 49 7.22 0.62 2.96
CA LEU A 49 5.80 0.44 3.30
C LEU A 49 4.91 1.57 2.76
N TRP A 50 5.35 2.82 2.89
CA TRP A 50 4.59 3.99 2.43
C TRP A 50 4.36 4.01 0.90
N LEU A 51 5.26 3.41 0.13
CA LEU A 51 5.23 3.39 -1.33
C LEU A 51 4.55 2.12 -1.90
N SER A 52 4.45 1.04 -1.11
CA SER A 52 3.90 -0.24 -1.57
C SER A 52 2.42 -0.13 -1.92
N PRO A 53 1.97 -0.61 -3.10
CA PRO A 53 0.55 -0.61 -3.49
C PRO A 53 -0.34 -1.40 -2.53
N SER A 54 0.08 -2.60 -2.15
CA SER A 54 -0.50 -3.40 -1.07
C SER A 54 0.51 -3.45 0.07
N GLN A 55 0.13 -2.93 1.24
CA GLN A 55 1.04 -2.78 2.38
C GLN A 55 0.98 -3.99 3.30
N VAL A 56 -0.22 -4.51 3.49
CA VAL A 56 -0.49 -5.58 4.44
C VAL A 56 -1.44 -6.59 3.83
N VAL A 57 -1.14 -7.87 4.02
CA VAL A 57 -2.08 -8.97 3.75
C VAL A 57 -2.39 -9.71 5.04
N VAL A 58 -3.68 -9.93 5.31
CA VAL A 58 -4.17 -10.73 6.42
C VAL A 58 -4.57 -12.11 5.89
N ALA A 59 -3.79 -13.13 6.21
CA ALA A 59 -4.00 -14.50 5.77
C ALA A 59 -4.57 -15.35 6.90
N THR A 60 -5.71 -16.00 6.65
CA THR A 60 -6.33 -16.91 7.60
C THR A 60 -5.70 -18.30 7.55
N ILE A 61 -5.56 -18.95 8.70
CA ILE A 61 -5.10 -20.35 8.81
C ILE A 61 -6.29 -21.29 8.61
N THR A 62 -7.46 -20.95 9.17
CA THR A 62 -8.70 -21.69 9.07
C THR A 62 -9.84 -20.75 8.74
N SER A 63 -10.87 -21.25 8.07
CA SER A 63 -12.05 -20.45 7.69
C SER A 63 -12.84 -19.92 8.90
N GLU A 64 -12.73 -20.56 10.06
CA GLU A 64 -13.37 -20.09 11.30
C GLU A 64 -12.84 -18.71 11.77
N THR A 65 -11.71 -18.27 11.25
CA THR A 65 -11.06 -16.99 11.62
C THR A 65 -11.25 -15.90 10.57
N ASP A 66 -12.09 -16.14 9.56
CA ASP A 66 -12.31 -15.19 8.48
C ASP A 66 -12.94 -13.88 8.99
N ASP A 67 -13.90 -13.97 9.93
CA ASP A 67 -14.53 -12.79 10.54
C ASP A 67 -13.48 -11.90 11.24
N TYR A 68 -12.57 -12.52 11.99
CA TYR A 68 -11.49 -11.79 12.64
C TYR A 68 -10.53 -11.16 11.62
N ALA A 69 -10.22 -11.85 10.53
CA ALA A 69 -9.39 -11.28 9.47
C ALA A 69 -10.04 -10.06 8.80
N PHE A 70 -11.36 -10.07 8.62
CA PHE A 70 -12.11 -8.91 8.14
C PHE A 70 -12.10 -7.75 9.15
N GLU A 71 -12.21 -8.04 10.45
CA GLU A 71 -12.09 -7.03 11.50
C GLU A 71 -10.71 -6.38 11.48
N VAL A 72 -9.63 -7.17 11.44
CA VAL A 72 -8.25 -6.70 11.33
C VAL A 72 -8.07 -5.82 10.08
N LYS A 73 -8.53 -6.27 8.91
CA LYS A 73 -8.50 -5.46 7.68
C LYS A 73 -9.23 -4.13 7.84
N LYS A 74 -10.42 -4.15 8.44
CA LYS A 74 -11.21 -2.95 8.67
C LYS A 74 -10.48 -1.93 9.56
N GLN A 75 -9.84 -2.42 10.63
CA GLN A 75 -9.03 -1.57 11.50
C GLN A 75 -7.82 -0.97 10.78
N LEU A 76 -7.07 -1.78 10.01
CA LEU A 76 -5.95 -1.31 9.20
C LEU A 76 -6.39 -0.24 8.20
N LYS A 77 -7.49 -0.47 7.47
CA LYS A 77 -8.03 0.50 6.51
C LYS A 77 -8.51 1.79 7.16
N LYS A 78 -9.13 1.70 8.35
CA LYS A 78 -9.56 2.89 9.11
C LYS A 78 -8.38 3.79 9.49
N ASN A 79 -7.20 3.20 9.68
CA ASN A 79 -5.95 3.92 9.98
C ASN A 79 -5.12 4.27 8.71
N GLY A 80 -5.74 4.24 7.53
CA GLY A 80 -5.13 4.67 6.27
C GLY A 80 -4.20 3.66 5.61
N LEU A 81 -4.12 2.42 6.12
CA LEU A 81 -3.27 1.37 5.56
C LEU A 81 -3.98 0.63 4.42
N ARG A 82 -3.25 0.33 3.35
CA ARG A 82 -3.72 -0.48 2.21
C ARG A 82 -3.60 -1.96 2.56
N ALA A 83 -4.70 -2.53 3.10
CA ALA A 83 -4.75 -3.90 3.56
C ALA A 83 -5.69 -4.77 2.73
N GLU A 84 -5.28 -6.00 2.48
CA GLU A 84 -6.05 -7.04 1.81
C GLU A 84 -6.23 -8.26 2.71
N THR A 85 -7.18 -9.13 2.39
CA THR A 85 -7.39 -10.41 3.10
C THR A 85 -7.23 -11.58 2.14
N ASP A 86 -6.59 -12.64 2.60
CA ASP A 86 -6.50 -13.92 1.90
C ASP A 86 -7.21 -15.00 2.75
N ILE A 87 -8.47 -15.25 2.40
CA ILE A 87 -9.35 -16.23 3.05
C ILE A 87 -9.44 -17.54 2.26
N ARG A 88 -8.60 -17.73 1.24
CA ARG A 88 -8.61 -18.97 0.45
C ARG A 88 -8.37 -20.18 1.33
N ASN A 89 -8.98 -21.29 0.98
CA ASN A 89 -8.77 -22.55 1.71
C ASN A 89 -7.46 -23.24 1.26
N GLU A 90 -6.33 -22.58 1.56
CA GLU A 90 -4.98 -23.02 1.22
C GLU A 90 -4.09 -23.06 2.47
N LYS A 91 -3.05 -23.89 2.43
CA LYS A 91 -2.08 -23.96 3.53
C LYS A 91 -1.43 -22.61 3.77
N ILE A 92 -1.32 -22.19 5.03
CA ILE A 92 -0.73 -20.90 5.38
C ILE A 92 0.68 -20.70 4.81
N GLY A 93 1.48 -21.76 4.76
CA GLY A 93 2.82 -21.72 4.14
C GLY A 93 2.80 -21.38 2.66
N TYR A 94 1.77 -21.84 1.92
CA TYR A 94 1.57 -21.51 0.52
C TYR A 94 1.20 -20.02 0.36
N LYS A 95 0.21 -19.54 1.13
CA LYS A 95 -0.20 -18.13 1.14
C LYS A 95 0.98 -17.20 1.43
N ILE A 96 1.76 -17.51 2.47
CA ILE A 96 2.94 -16.72 2.85
C ILE A 96 3.95 -16.68 1.69
N ARG A 97 4.22 -17.81 1.03
CA ARG A 97 5.15 -17.87 -0.10
C ARG A 97 4.66 -17.02 -1.28
N GLU A 98 3.39 -17.14 -1.62
CA GLU A 98 2.79 -16.39 -2.72
C GLU A 98 2.86 -14.88 -2.47
N HIS A 99 2.45 -14.42 -1.29
CA HIS A 99 2.50 -13.00 -0.93
C HIS A 99 3.93 -12.48 -0.78
N SER A 100 4.88 -13.31 -0.35
CA SER A 100 6.31 -12.97 -0.34
C SER A 100 6.87 -12.83 -1.76
N ASN A 101 6.45 -13.69 -2.69
CA ASN A 101 6.82 -13.56 -4.10
C ASN A 101 6.21 -12.30 -4.74
N ALA A 102 4.99 -11.94 -4.34
CA ALA A 102 4.33 -10.70 -4.73
C ALA A 102 4.94 -9.45 -4.05
N LYS A 103 6.01 -9.63 -3.24
CA LYS A 103 6.74 -8.54 -2.58
C LYS A 103 5.88 -7.69 -1.63
N ILE A 104 4.87 -8.28 -1.00
CA ILE A 104 4.07 -7.59 0.01
C ILE A 104 4.90 -7.42 1.30
N PRO A 105 5.06 -6.17 1.79
CA PRO A 105 5.98 -5.90 2.91
C PRO A 105 5.61 -6.58 4.22
N VAL A 106 4.30 -6.70 4.51
CA VAL A 106 3.80 -7.24 5.78
C VAL A 106 2.74 -8.30 5.54
N ILE A 107 2.95 -9.48 6.09
CA ILE A 107 1.99 -10.58 6.06
C ILE A 107 1.57 -10.88 7.50
N LEU A 108 0.27 -10.83 7.76
CA LEU A 108 -0.33 -11.16 9.05
C LEU A 108 -0.98 -12.53 8.93
N ALA A 109 -0.56 -13.48 9.75
CA ALA A 109 -1.24 -14.75 9.86
C ALA A 109 -2.18 -14.71 11.08
N VAL A 110 -3.42 -15.16 10.89
CA VAL A 110 -4.43 -15.21 11.94
C VAL A 110 -5.00 -16.62 12.06
N GLY A 111 -4.95 -17.16 13.25
CA GLY A 111 -5.52 -18.44 13.63
C GLY A 111 -6.44 -18.28 14.84
N LYS A 112 -6.93 -19.40 15.38
CA LYS A 112 -7.87 -19.40 16.52
C LYS A 112 -7.30 -18.69 17.76
N LYS A 113 -6.03 -18.95 18.10
CA LYS A 113 -5.36 -18.30 19.25
C LYS A 113 -5.28 -16.80 19.07
N GLU A 114 -4.85 -16.34 17.89
CA GLU A 114 -4.75 -14.94 17.56
C GLU A 114 -6.11 -14.24 17.61
N ALA A 115 -7.18 -14.93 17.18
CA ALA A 115 -8.54 -14.39 17.25
C ALA A 115 -9.06 -14.26 18.69
N GLU A 116 -8.78 -15.25 19.55
CA GLU A 116 -9.17 -15.24 20.98
C GLU A 116 -8.42 -14.17 21.77
N GLU A 117 -7.09 -14.03 21.52
CA GLU A 117 -6.21 -13.11 22.24
C GLU A 117 -6.17 -11.70 21.64
N LYS A 118 -6.87 -11.46 20.51
CA LYS A 118 -6.79 -10.22 19.71
C LYS A 118 -5.36 -9.83 19.33
N THR A 119 -4.58 -10.82 19.00
CA THR A 119 -3.21 -10.70 18.51
C THR A 119 -3.12 -11.06 17.04
N VAL A 120 -1.98 -10.83 16.42
CA VAL A 120 -1.67 -11.22 15.06
C VAL A 120 -0.23 -11.69 14.97
N SER A 121 -0.01 -12.71 14.17
CA SER A 121 1.34 -13.22 13.86
C SER A 121 1.90 -12.46 12.67
N VAL A 122 2.87 -11.58 12.91
CA VAL A 122 3.46 -10.67 11.92
C VAL A 122 4.70 -11.26 11.30
N ARG A 123 4.76 -11.28 9.97
CA ARG A 123 5.94 -11.62 9.20
C ARG A 123 6.29 -10.48 8.25
N ARG A 124 7.55 -10.06 8.26
CA ARG A 124 8.09 -9.04 7.35
C ARG A 124 8.72 -9.68 6.12
N LEU A 125 8.60 -9.03 4.97
CA LEU A 125 9.27 -9.44 3.75
C LEU A 125 10.79 -9.51 3.97
N GLY A 126 11.42 -10.60 3.54
CA GLY A 126 12.85 -10.84 3.73
C GLY A 126 13.23 -11.45 5.09
N SER A 127 12.30 -11.51 6.06
CA SER A 127 12.53 -12.18 7.35
C SER A 127 11.77 -13.50 7.43
N GLN A 128 12.41 -14.50 8.04
CA GLN A 128 11.73 -15.76 8.38
C GLN A 128 11.12 -15.73 9.79
N GLU A 129 11.45 -14.72 10.57
CA GLU A 129 10.92 -14.56 11.91
C GLU A 129 9.44 -14.17 11.89
N THR A 130 8.67 -14.82 12.76
CA THR A 130 7.28 -14.48 13.01
C THR A 130 7.18 -13.95 14.44
N LYS A 131 6.59 -12.77 14.61
CA LYS A 131 6.39 -12.13 15.91
C LYS A 131 4.90 -12.01 16.19
N VAL A 132 4.46 -12.43 17.36
CA VAL A 132 3.07 -12.23 17.81
C VAL A 132 2.99 -10.87 18.50
N VAL A 133 2.10 -10.02 18.02
CA VAL A 133 1.94 -8.62 18.49
C VAL A 133 0.45 -8.34 18.70
N LYS A 134 0.12 -7.48 19.64
CA LYS A 134 -1.25 -6.97 19.80
C LYS A 134 -1.64 -6.12 18.60
N LEU A 135 -2.88 -6.26 18.16
CA LEU A 135 -3.36 -5.59 16.96
C LEU A 135 -3.21 -4.06 17.03
N ASP A 136 -3.56 -3.45 18.16
CA ASP A 136 -3.50 -1.99 18.34
C ASP A 136 -2.06 -1.45 18.25
N GLU A 137 -1.11 -2.15 18.86
CA GLU A 137 0.31 -1.82 18.81
C GLU A 137 0.84 -1.91 17.37
N LEU A 138 0.48 -2.98 16.66
CA LEU A 138 0.87 -3.16 15.27
C LEU A 138 0.33 -2.05 14.38
N VAL A 139 -0.95 -1.71 14.53
CA VAL A 139 -1.60 -0.66 13.73
C VAL A 139 -0.87 0.67 13.91
N ASN A 140 -0.55 1.06 15.15
CA ASN A 140 0.17 2.30 15.43
C ASN A 140 1.57 2.31 14.80
N ASN A 141 2.31 1.20 14.91
CA ASN A 141 3.64 1.07 14.34
C ASN A 141 3.61 1.15 12.81
N LEU A 142 2.68 0.43 12.18
CA LEU A 142 2.53 0.44 10.73
C LEU A 142 2.04 1.80 10.20
N GLN A 143 1.19 2.49 10.95
CA GLN A 143 0.73 3.82 10.59
C GLN A 143 1.90 4.81 10.55
N GLN A 144 2.76 4.82 11.57
CA GLN A 144 3.96 5.65 11.57
C GLN A 144 4.92 5.31 10.43
N GLU A 145 5.17 4.02 10.18
CA GLU A 145 6.04 3.55 9.09
C GLU A 145 5.45 3.87 7.70
N SER A 146 4.13 3.97 7.58
CA SER A 146 3.45 4.30 6.32
C SER A 146 3.46 5.79 5.98
N LEU A 147 3.91 6.64 6.89
CA LEU A 147 4.07 8.06 6.60
C LEU A 147 5.22 8.28 5.61
N SER A 148 5.01 9.22 4.69
CA SER A 148 6.08 9.62 3.77
C SER A 148 7.23 10.26 4.55
N PRO A 149 8.50 10.00 4.19
CA PRO A 149 9.67 10.63 4.84
C PRO A 149 9.76 12.15 4.63
N ILE A 150 8.83 12.75 3.89
CA ILE A 150 8.79 14.18 3.53
C ILE A 150 7.75 14.95 4.39
N ASN A 151 7.33 14.40 5.51
CA ASN A 151 6.46 15.13 6.44
C ASN A 151 7.28 15.85 7.50
#